data_9f2990d54baa955596003a98e8cf4889
#
_entry.id   9f2990d54baa955596003a98e8cf4889
#
_cell.length_a   1.000
_cell.length_b   1.000
_cell.length_c   1.000
_cell.angle_alpha   90.00
_cell.angle_beta   90.00
_cell.angle_gamma   90.00
#
_symmetry.space_group_name_H-M   'P 1'
#
loop_
_entity.id
_entity.type
_entity.pdbx_description
1 polymer ?
#
loop_
_entity_poly.entity_id
_entity_poly.type
_entity_poly.pdbx_seq_one_letter_code
_entity_poly.pdbx_strand_id
1 'polypeptide(L)'
;MILQNPTGLGLREDSGGSGRFGASRGKRKHEGFDFLCVPGQIVRAVIAGKLVSAYPYAGDVIFAGCRLWGKDFMAKMFYFIPNENLINEDVLAGEEIGIAQDISAKYGGGMKAHIHVAIYSLNPTMLRNPEDYLDTEENRLKNGGY
;
A
#
# COMPACT_ATOMS: atom_id res chain seq x y z
N MET A 1 -10.89 10.57 5.67
CA MET A 1 -9.91 10.17 4.64
C MET A 1 -10.41 8.91 3.93
N ILE A 2 -10.30 8.88 2.63
CA ILE A 2 -10.63 7.71 1.80
C ILE A 2 -9.39 7.33 1.00
N LEU A 3 -8.99 6.05 1.07
CA LEU A 3 -7.87 5.53 0.29
C LEU A 3 -8.25 5.41 -1.18
N GLN A 4 -7.36 5.85 -2.06
CA GLN A 4 -7.45 5.52 -3.47
C GLN A 4 -6.92 4.10 -3.70
N ASN A 5 -7.56 3.33 -4.56
CA ASN A 5 -7.08 2.01 -4.91
C ASN A 5 -5.80 2.14 -5.75
N PRO A 6 -4.66 1.56 -5.32
CA PRO A 6 -3.40 1.75 -6.03
C PRO A 6 -3.28 0.99 -7.34
N THR A 7 -4.09 -0.03 -7.57
CA THR A 7 -3.95 -0.93 -8.72
C THR A 7 -5.23 -1.10 -9.53
N GLY A 8 -6.37 -0.72 -8.97
CA GLY A 8 -7.68 -0.97 -9.57
C GLY A 8 -8.20 -2.39 -9.33
N LEU A 9 -7.42 -3.24 -8.65
CA LEU A 9 -7.79 -4.63 -8.35
C LEU A 9 -8.13 -4.80 -6.88
N GLY A 10 -8.65 -5.97 -6.52
CA GLY A 10 -9.15 -6.22 -5.18
C GLY A 10 -8.13 -6.83 -4.22
N LEU A 11 -8.65 -7.39 -3.15
CA LEU A 11 -7.90 -8.04 -2.09
C LEU A 11 -7.13 -9.26 -2.60
N ARG A 12 -5.86 -9.39 -2.16
CA ARG A 12 -5.09 -10.61 -2.35
C ARG A 12 -5.57 -11.71 -1.38
N GLU A 13 -5.93 -12.85 -1.93
CA GLU A 13 -6.11 -14.10 -1.17
C GLU A 13 -5.55 -15.25 -1.99
N ASP A 14 -4.68 -16.05 -1.38
CA ASP A 14 -4.00 -17.16 -2.04
C ASP A 14 -3.43 -18.14 -1.02
N SER A 15 -2.68 -19.15 -1.49
CA SER A 15 -2.07 -20.15 -0.62
C SER A 15 -0.99 -19.57 0.31
N GLY A 16 -0.47 -18.38 0.03
CA GLY A 16 0.46 -17.66 0.91
C GLY A 16 -0.25 -16.94 2.05
N GLY A 17 -1.58 -16.97 2.11
CA GLY A 17 -2.40 -16.34 3.15
C GLY A 17 -3.34 -15.27 2.62
N SER A 18 -4.09 -14.66 3.54
CA SER A 18 -4.96 -13.53 3.23
C SER A 18 -4.18 -12.22 3.26
N GLY A 19 -4.48 -11.31 2.34
CA GLY A 19 -3.93 -9.96 2.33
C GLY A 19 -4.68 -8.97 3.23
N ARG A 20 -5.66 -9.44 4.01
CA ARG A 20 -6.43 -8.58 4.92
C ARG A 20 -5.59 -8.12 6.09
N PHE A 21 -5.93 -6.94 6.60
CA PHE A 21 -5.36 -6.43 7.85
C PHE A 21 -5.66 -7.39 9.00
N GLY A 22 -4.63 -7.67 9.81
CA GLY A 22 -4.76 -8.56 10.96
C GLY A 22 -4.70 -10.04 10.63
N ALA A 23 -4.56 -10.42 9.36
CA ALA A 23 -4.41 -11.83 8.98
C ALA A 23 -3.16 -12.43 9.60
N SER A 24 -3.23 -13.72 9.98
CA SER A 24 -2.12 -14.40 10.65
C SER A 24 -0.87 -14.48 9.76
N ARG A 25 0.28 -14.20 10.35
CA ARG A 25 1.63 -14.34 9.79
C ARG A 25 2.51 -15.09 10.77
N GLY A 26 2.09 -16.28 11.20
CA GLY A 26 2.75 -17.03 12.27
C GLY A 26 2.59 -16.31 13.61
N LYS A 27 3.69 -15.83 14.20
CA LYS A 27 3.67 -15.09 15.48
C LYS A 27 3.24 -13.63 15.35
N ARG A 28 3.10 -13.13 14.10
CA ARG A 28 2.73 -11.75 13.81
C ARG A 28 1.37 -11.68 13.14
N LYS A 29 0.80 -10.49 13.09
CA LYS A 29 -0.38 -10.19 12.29
C LYS A 29 0.02 -9.28 11.14
N HIS A 30 -0.67 -9.41 10.01
CA HIS A 30 -0.48 -8.56 8.85
C HIS A 30 -0.84 -7.10 9.19
N GLU A 31 0.10 -6.19 9.01
CA GLU A 31 -0.04 -4.78 9.38
C GLU A 31 -0.56 -3.89 8.26
N GLY A 32 -1.08 -4.47 7.22
CA GLY A 32 -1.59 -3.73 6.06
C GLY A 32 -2.65 -4.49 5.31
N PHE A 33 -2.95 -3.99 4.12
CA PHE A 33 -3.89 -4.58 3.19
C PHE A 33 -3.19 -4.76 1.85
N ASP A 34 -3.30 -5.96 1.27
CA ASP A 34 -2.64 -6.29 0.00
C ASP A 34 -3.63 -6.21 -1.15
N PHE A 35 -3.40 -5.26 -2.06
CA PHE A 35 -4.15 -5.14 -3.31
C PHE A 35 -3.49 -5.97 -4.39
N LEU A 36 -4.24 -6.84 -5.04
CA LEU A 36 -3.74 -7.57 -6.21
C LEU A 36 -3.19 -6.58 -7.24
N CYS A 37 -2.14 -6.99 -7.95
CA CYS A 37 -1.62 -6.22 -9.07
C CYS A 37 -1.16 -7.14 -10.20
N VAL A 38 -0.99 -6.55 -11.37
CA VAL A 38 -0.31 -7.18 -12.50
C VAL A 38 1.12 -6.64 -12.51
N PRO A 39 2.17 -7.49 -12.45
CA PRO A 39 3.54 -7.01 -12.56
C PRO A 39 3.73 -6.13 -13.79
N GLY A 40 4.41 -4.98 -13.61
CA GLY A 40 4.62 -4.01 -14.67
C GLY A 40 3.51 -2.97 -14.83
N GLN A 41 2.38 -3.11 -14.13
CA GLN A 41 1.33 -2.09 -14.20
C GLN A 41 1.72 -0.82 -13.45
N ILE A 42 1.04 0.26 -13.79
CA ILE A 42 1.15 1.54 -13.09
C ILE A 42 0.56 1.39 -11.69
N VAL A 43 1.26 1.94 -10.69
CA VAL A 43 0.83 2.04 -9.31
C VAL A 43 0.48 3.49 -8.99
N ARG A 44 -0.64 3.71 -8.30
CA ARG A 44 -1.14 5.04 -7.96
C ARG A 44 -1.03 5.28 -6.45
N ALA A 45 -0.80 6.55 -6.07
CA ALA A 45 -0.73 6.95 -4.68
C ALA A 45 -2.08 6.71 -3.98
N VAL A 46 -2.05 6.06 -2.82
CA VAL A 46 -3.27 5.78 -2.04
C VAL A 46 -3.77 7.01 -1.28
N ILE A 47 -2.88 7.95 -0.95
CA ILE A 47 -3.18 9.24 -0.32
C ILE A 47 -2.28 10.32 -0.92
N ALA A 48 -2.65 11.58 -0.73
CA ALA A 48 -1.78 12.69 -1.02
C ALA A 48 -0.68 12.80 0.04
N GLY A 49 0.51 13.20 -0.36
CA GLY A 49 1.61 13.42 0.55
C GLY A 49 2.95 13.52 -0.13
N LYS A 50 3.99 13.72 0.67
CA LYS A 50 5.37 13.72 0.18
C LYS A 50 5.85 12.28 0.02
N LEU A 51 6.31 11.96 -1.17
CA LEU A 51 6.81 10.63 -1.51
C LEU A 51 8.27 10.48 -1.11
N VAL A 52 8.54 9.54 -0.22
CA VAL A 52 9.90 9.23 0.24
C VAL A 52 10.17 7.75 -0.04
N SER A 53 11.30 7.44 -0.66
CA SER A 53 11.69 6.05 -0.92
C SER A 53 11.71 5.22 0.36
N ALA A 54 11.26 3.97 0.27
CA ALA A 54 11.32 3.01 1.36
C ALA A 54 11.52 1.60 0.78
N TYR A 55 12.08 0.73 1.62
CA TYR A 55 12.34 -0.66 1.24
C TYR A 55 11.73 -1.60 2.27
N PRO A 56 11.03 -2.67 1.83
CA PRO A 56 10.34 -3.56 2.76
C PRO A 56 11.26 -4.46 3.57
N TYR A 57 12.46 -4.73 3.05
CA TYR A 57 13.41 -5.66 3.68
C TYR A 57 14.73 -4.97 4.00
N ALA A 58 15.18 -5.06 5.25
CA ALA A 58 16.46 -4.49 5.67
C ALA A 58 17.61 -5.11 4.88
N GLY A 59 18.49 -4.24 4.34
CA GLY A 59 19.67 -4.67 3.58
C GLY A 59 19.37 -5.21 2.17
N ASP A 60 18.13 -5.18 1.74
CA ASP A 60 17.70 -5.65 0.40
C ASP A 60 16.98 -4.51 -0.32
N VAL A 61 17.48 -4.13 -1.49
CA VAL A 61 16.92 -3.04 -2.30
C VAL A 61 16.24 -3.53 -3.57
N ILE A 62 16.12 -4.85 -3.75
CA ILE A 62 15.48 -5.45 -4.94
C ILE A 62 14.00 -5.08 -4.97
N PHE A 63 13.30 -5.30 -3.85
CA PHE A 63 11.91 -4.85 -3.71
C PHE A 63 11.90 -3.49 -3.04
N ALA A 64 11.05 -2.62 -3.56
CA ALA A 64 11.02 -1.22 -3.20
C ALA A 64 9.62 -0.74 -2.92
N GLY A 65 9.49 0.53 -2.63
CA GLY A 65 8.24 1.22 -2.41
C GLY A 65 8.48 2.61 -1.85
N CYS A 66 7.50 3.11 -1.12
CA CYS A 66 7.58 4.46 -0.58
C CYS A 66 6.81 4.61 0.73
N ARG A 67 7.07 5.73 1.40
CA ARG A 67 6.16 6.33 2.36
C ARG A 67 5.57 7.58 1.74
N LEU A 68 4.27 7.76 1.96
CA LEU A 68 3.56 8.99 1.59
C LEU A 68 3.22 9.73 2.88
N TRP A 69 3.87 10.86 3.09
CA TRP A 69 3.69 11.67 4.29
C TRP A 69 2.64 12.75 4.03
N GLY A 70 1.40 12.46 4.41
CA GLY A 70 0.30 13.40 4.34
C GLY A 70 0.21 14.25 5.61
N LYS A 71 -0.86 15.05 5.70
CA LYS A 71 -1.09 15.94 6.84
C LYS A 71 -1.47 15.17 8.10
N ASP A 72 -2.44 14.27 7.99
CA ASP A 72 -3.01 13.54 9.15
C ASP A 72 -2.72 12.05 9.11
N PHE A 73 -2.19 11.55 7.99
CA PHE A 73 -1.89 10.15 7.77
C PHE A 73 -0.57 9.98 7.03
N MET A 74 0.07 8.84 7.30
CA MET A 74 1.21 8.36 6.54
C MET A 74 0.86 6.98 5.99
N ALA A 75 1.19 6.73 4.72
CA ALA A 75 1.01 5.43 4.09
C ALA A 75 2.36 4.82 3.74
N LYS A 76 2.53 3.52 4.01
CA LYS A 76 3.62 2.72 3.43
C LYS A 76 3.04 1.93 2.28
N MET A 77 3.71 1.96 1.14
CA MET A 77 3.33 1.19 -0.05
C MET A 77 4.54 0.42 -0.53
N PHE A 78 4.44 -0.89 -0.66
CA PHE A 78 5.56 -1.74 -1.05
C PHE A 78 5.25 -2.62 -2.25
N TYR A 79 6.34 -3.04 -2.92
CA TYR A 79 6.42 -3.94 -4.08
C TYR A 79 6.14 -3.22 -5.39
N PHE A 80 6.63 -1.99 -5.47
CA PHE A 80 6.69 -1.25 -6.73
C PHE A 80 7.96 -0.37 -6.75
N ILE A 81 8.41 -0.03 -7.95
CA ILE A 81 9.54 0.88 -8.14
C ILE A 81 8.99 2.29 -8.31
N PRO A 82 9.24 3.21 -7.36
CA PRO A 82 8.80 4.58 -7.49
C PRO A 82 9.43 5.27 -8.69
N ASN A 83 8.68 6.19 -9.31
CA ASN A 83 9.22 7.09 -10.31
C ASN A 83 10.25 7.99 -9.61
N GLU A 84 11.50 7.92 -10.04
CA GLU A 84 12.61 8.64 -9.43
C GLU A 84 12.41 10.17 -9.44
N ASN A 85 11.68 10.70 -10.42
CA ASN A 85 11.39 12.12 -10.50
C ASN A 85 10.40 12.62 -9.45
N LEU A 86 9.69 11.70 -8.78
CA LEU A 86 8.72 12.02 -7.74
C LEU A 86 9.27 11.85 -6.32
N ILE A 87 10.46 11.31 -6.17
CA ILE A 87 11.08 11.12 -4.86
C ILE A 87 11.34 12.49 -4.22
N ASN A 88 10.88 12.65 -2.97
CA ASN A 88 10.90 13.90 -2.21
C ASN A 88 9.98 15.01 -2.74
N GLU A 89 9.07 14.66 -3.63
CA GLU A 89 8.05 15.58 -4.16
C GLU A 89 6.67 15.27 -3.56
N ASP A 90 5.82 16.28 -3.56
CA ASP A 90 4.42 16.09 -3.17
C ASP A 90 3.64 15.47 -4.32
N VAL A 91 2.83 14.47 -4.01
CA VAL A 91 1.95 13.81 -4.97
C VAL A 91 0.50 13.91 -4.50
N LEU A 92 -0.42 13.83 -5.46
CA LEU A 92 -1.85 13.79 -5.18
C LEU A 92 -2.31 12.34 -5.01
N ALA A 93 -3.39 12.13 -4.25
CA ALA A 93 -4.05 10.83 -4.21
C ALA A 93 -4.50 10.43 -5.61
N GLY A 94 -4.22 9.19 -6.02
CA GLY A 94 -4.53 8.70 -7.35
C GLY A 94 -3.49 9.02 -8.43
N GLU A 95 -2.48 9.82 -8.12
CA GLU A 95 -1.40 10.12 -9.08
C GLU A 95 -0.55 8.89 -9.38
N GLU A 96 -0.11 8.73 -10.62
CA GLU A 96 0.80 7.65 -11.02
C GLU A 96 2.16 7.87 -10.37
N ILE A 97 2.62 6.89 -9.56
CA ILE A 97 3.84 7.04 -8.78
C ILE A 97 4.90 5.99 -9.04
N GLY A 98 4.61 4.98 -9.83
CA GLY A 98 5.61 3.94 -10.14
C GLY A 98 5.04 2.74 -10.85
N ILE A 99 5.84 1.67 -10.86
CA ILE A 99 5.57 0.44 -11.62
C ILE A 99 5.63 -0.77 -10.68
N ALA A 100 4.59 -1.61 -10.70
CA ALA A 100 4.49 -2.79 -9.86
C ALA A 100 5.60 -3.80 -10.15
N GLN A 101 6.17 -4.34 -9.08
CA GLN A 101 7.09 -5.46 -9.11
C GLN A 101 6.33 -6.78 -8.96
N ASP A 102 7.00 -7.89 -9.18
CA ASP A 102 6.45 -9.22 -8.97
C ASP A 102 6.99 -9.82 -7.68
N ILE A 103 6.31 -9.59 -6.55
CA ILE A 103 6.71 -10.16 -5.27
C ILE A 103 6.54 -11.69 -5.25
N SER A 104 5.72 -12.27 -6.13
CA SER A 104 5.58 -13.71 -6.26
C SER A 104 6.90 -14.37 -6.66
N ALA A 105 7.79 -13.65 -7.33
CA ALA A 105 9.12 -14.14 -7.70
C ALA A 105 9.99 -14.45 -6.48
N LYS A 106 9.78 -13.73 -5.36
CA LYS A 106 10.53 -13.97 -4.11
C LYS A 106 9.99 -15.18 -3.35
N TYR A 107 8.67 -15.27 -3.22
CA TYR A 107 8.01 -16.31 -2.40
C TYR A 107 7.53 -17.49 -3.22
N GLY A 108 7.37 -17.30 -4.52
CA GLY A 108 6.96 -18.36 -5.47
C GLY A 108 5.60 -18.95 -5.16
N GLY A 109 5.35 -20.12 -5.71
CA GLY A 109 4.20 -20.96 -5.35
C GLY A 109 2.86 -20.30 -5.59
N GLY A 110 2.08 -20.22 -4.55
CA GLY A 110 0.72 -19.72 -4.63
C GLY A 110 0.56 -18.22 -4.32
N MET A 111 1.64 -17.50 -3.97
CA MET A 111 1.51 -16.07 -3.67
C MET A 111 1.32 -15.25 -4.94
N LYS A 112 0.22 -14.50 -5.00
CA LYS A 112 -0.07 -13.61 -6.13
C LYS A 112 0.65 -12.28 -5.96
N ALA A 113 1.04 -11.65 -7.07
CA ALA A 113 1.62 -10.32 -7.06
C ALA A 113 0.63 -9.32 -6.47
N HIS A 114 1.14 -8.41 -5.65
CA HIS A 114 0.29 -7.44 -4.94
C HIS A 114 1.09 -6.21 -4.50
N ILE A 115 0.38 -5.15 -4.19
CA ILE A 115 0.90 -3.96 -3.52
C ILE A 115 0.44 -3.99 -2.07
N HIS A 116 1.40 -3.98 -1.15
CA HIS A 116 1.14 -3.89 0.29
C HIS A 116 0.94 -2.44 0.69
N VAL A 117 -0.13 -2.16 1.41
CA VAL A 117 -0.46 -0.81 1.91
C VAL A 117 -0.69 -0.87 3.41
N ALA A 118 0.10 -0.10 4.17
CA ALA A 118 -0.10 0.11 5.60
C ALA A 118 -0.41 1.58 5.85
N ILE A 119 -1.35 1.84 6.76
CA ILE A 119 -1.82 3.20 7.05
C ILE A 119 -1.59 3.51 8.53
N TYR A 120 -1.06 4.69 8.79
CA TYR A 120 -0.85 5.22 10.13
C TYR A 120 -1.51 6.59 10.23
N SER A 121 -2.31 6.80 11.27
CA SER A 121 -2.71 8.16 11.65
C SER A 121 -1.54 8.82 12.38
N LEU A 122 -1.44 10.14 12.30
CA LEU A 122 -0.34 10.91 12.89
C LEU A 122 -0.82 11.70 14.11
N ASN A 123 0.12 12.04 15.01
CA ASN A 123 -0.07 12.86 16.20
C ASN A 123 -1.08 12.30 17.25
N PRO A 124 -0.81 11.13 17.87
CA PRO A 124 0.37 10.28 17.74
C PRO A 124 0.28 9.34 16.55
N THR A 125 1.43 8.78 16.15
CA THR A 125 1.47 7.78 15.08
C THR A 125 0.87 6.47 15.57
N MET A 126 -0.19 6.02 14.91
CA MET A 126 -0.90 4.78 15.24
C MET A 126 -1.24 4.00 13.98
N LEU A 127 -0.94 2.71 14.00
CA LEU A 127 -1.34 1.80 12.93
C LEU A 127 -2.87 1.73 12.85
N ARG A 128 -3.40 1.84 11.64
CA ARG A 128 -4.84 1.78 11.37
C ARG A 128 -5.16 0.66 10.40
N ASN A 129 -6.38 0.15 10.48
CA ASN A 129 -6.87 -0.84 9.53
C ASN A 129 -7.23 -0.14 8.22
N PRO A 130 -6.52 -0.42 7.10
CA PRO A 130 -6.83 0.20 5.81
C PRO A 130 -8.26 -0.06 5.34
N GLU A 131 -8.88 -1.17 5.76
CA GLU A 131 -10.25 -1.52 5.36
C GLU A 131 -11.28 -0.49 5.82
N ASP A 132 -10.97 0.26 6.89
CA ASP A 132 -11.85 1.33 7.39
C ASP A 132 -11.85 2.57 6.48
N TYR A 133 -10.93 2.64 5.53
CA TYR A 133 -10.71 3.79 4.65
C TYR A 133 -10.87 3.47 3.16
N LEU A 134 -11.18 2.21 2.82
CA LEU A 134 -11.43 1.83 1.42
C LEU A 134 -12.59 2.64 0.84
N ASP A 135 -12.56 2.87 -0.46
CA ASP A 135 -13.59 3.66 -1.15
C ASP A 135 -14.88 2.86 -1.29
N THR A 136 -15.64 2.83 -0.22
CA THR A 136 -16.97 2.22 -0.14
C THR A 136 -17.98 3.27 0.31
N GLU A 137 -19.25 3.07 -0.01
CA GLU A 137 -20.31 3.97 0.43
C GLU A 137 -20.33 4.09 1.97
N GLU A 138 -20.21 2.97 2.68
CA GLU A 138 -20.15 2.95 4.12
C GLU A 138 -19.02 3.81 4.67
N ASN A 139 -17.81 3.64 4.12
CA ASN A 139 -16.64 4.40 4.57
C ASN A 139 -16.74 5.88 4.21
N ARG A 140 -17.33 6.21 3.07
CA ARG A 140 -17.55 7.61 2.67
C ARG A 140 -18.49 8.31 3.64
N LEU A 141 -19.58 7.68 4.01
CA LEU A 141 -20.52 8.22 5.00
C LEU A 141 -19.86 8.40 6.37
N LYS A 142 -19.11 7.39 6.80
CA LYS A 142 -18.45 7.33 8.10
C LYS A 142 -17.30 8.34 8.22
N ASN A 143 -16.53 8.52 7.15
CA ASN A 143 -15.30 9.33 7.16
C ASN A 143 -15.49 10.72 6.54
N GLY A 144 -16.71 11.12 6.17
CA GLY A 144 -16.96 12.40 5.55
C GLY A 144 -16.24 12.60 4.22
N GLY A 145 -16.07 11.55 3.45
CA GLY A 145 -15.23 11.50 2.25
C GLY A 145 -15.82 12.10 0.98
N TYR A 146 -16.77 12.99 1.10
CA TYR A 146 -17.38 13.66 -0.04
C TYR A 146 -16.78 15.03 -0.27
#